data_36f5b568cadbf677c22a29ebf34e6e98
#
_entry.id   36f5b568cadbf677c22a29ebf34e6e98
#
_cell.length_a   1.000
_cell.length_b   1.000
_cell.length_c   1.000
_cell.angle_alpha   90.00
_cell.angle_beta   90.00
_cell.angle_gamma   90.00
#
_symmetry.space_group_name_H-M   'P 1'
#
loop_
_entity.id
_entity.type
_entity.pdbx_description
1 polymer ?
#
loop_
_entity_poly.entity_id
_entity_poly.type
_entity_poly.pdbx_seq_one_letter_code
_entity_poly.pdbx_strand_id
1 'polypeptide(L)'
;AAGGNFIDTADVYSRWAQGNPGGVAEMIIGNWMKTGGIPRDHLVIATKVRGRMGEGSNDEGLSRKHVLDAVDDSLRRLQTDYIDLYQAHWFDAGTPIEETLSALDDLIHQGKVRYIGCSNYPAWRLMQALWTSDRFHLARFDSLQPHYSLVHREEFERELAEVCQTYGLGVIPYSPLAGGFLTGKYRQGQPEPESARAGGAKRYFNERNFALLD
;
A
#
# COMPACT_ATOMS: atom_id res chain seq x y z
N ALA A 1 -22.74 -0.72 -12.08
CA ALA A 1 -21.49 -0.60 -11.34
C ALA A 1 -21.66 -1.24 -9.95
N ALA A 2 -20.63 -1.95 -9.46
CA ALA A 2 -20.68 -2.66 -8.17
C ALA A 2 -20.55 -1.74 -6.93
N GLY A 3 -20.47 -0.41 -7.12
CA GLY A 3 -20.42 0.58 -6.05
C GLY A 3 -19.03 0.76 -5.38
N GLY A 4 -17.99 0.08 -5.85
CA GLY A 4 -16.62 0.28 -5.35
C GLY A 4 -16.07 1.64 -5.78
N ASN A 5 -15.49 2.39 -4.82
CA ASN A 5 -14.90 3.71 -5.06
C ASN A 5 -13.48 3.86 -4.50
N PHE A 6 -12.93 2.85 -3.84
CA PHE A 6 -11.58 2.85 -3.28
C PHE A 6 -10.60 2.21 -4.27
N ILE A 7 -9.57 2.95 -4.69
CA ILE A 7 -8.55 2.52 -5.63
C ILE A 7 -7.19 2.61 -4.95
N ASP A 8 -6.50 1.47 -4.82
CA ASP A 8 -5.17 1.37 -4.25
C ASP A 8 -4.11 1.17 -5.32
N THR A 9 -3.07 1.98 -5.30
CA THR A 9 -1.90 1.91 -6.18
C THR A 9 -0.62 2.21 -5.41
N ALA A 10 0.50 2.38 -6.08
CA ALA A 10 1.78 2.87 -5.55
C ALA A 10 2.63 3.48 -6.66
N ASP A 11 3.56 4.35 -6.27
CA ASP A 11 4.56 4.95 -7.17
C ASP A 11 5.35 3.89 -7.94
N VAL A 12 5.81 2.84 -7.26
CA VAL A 12 6.67 1.79 -7.79
C VAL A 12 5.92 0.71 -8.59
N TYR A 13 4.58 0.71 -8.59
CA TYR A 13 3.83 -0.33 -9.28
C TYR A 13 4.10 -0.34 -10.78
N SER A 14 4.15 -1.55 -11.33
CA SER A 14 4.56 -1.89 -12.70
C SER A 14 6.08 -1.92 -12.94
N ARG A 15 6.93 -1.50 -12.00
CA ARG A 15 8.38 -1.54 -12.17
C ARG A 15 8.95 -2.95 -12.35
N TRP A 16 8.25 -3.97 -11.85
CA TRP A 16 8.60 -5.38 -12.07
C TRP A 16 8.41 -5.86 -13.51
N ALA A 17 7.69 -5.11 -14.34
CA ALA A 17 7.55 -5.42 -15.76
C ALA A 17 8.73 -4.83 -16.52
N GLN A 18 9.34 -5.65 -17.39
CA GLN A 18 10.52 -5.24 -18.16
C GLN A 18 10.25 -3.95 -18.95
N GLY A 19 11.15 -2.98 -18.82
CA GLY A 19 11.06 -1.68 -19.49
C GLY A 19 10.18 -0.63 -18.81
N ASN A 20 9.51 -0.95 -17.71
CA ASN A 20 8.69 0.01 -16.97
C ASN A 20 9.51 0.73 -15.86
N PRO A 21 9.58 2.06 -15.88
CA PRO A 21 10.34 2.83 -14.89
C PRO A 21 9.67 2.93 -13.50
N GLY A 22 8.42 2.48 -13.35
CA GLY A 22 7.52 2.79 -12.23
C GLY A 22 6.54 3.90 -12.60
N GLY A 23 5.55 4.17 -11.73
CA GLY A 23 4.54 5.21 -11.97
C GLY A 23 3.48 4.90 -13.04
N VAL A 24 3.64 3.81 -13.80
CA VAL A 24 2.72 3.45 -14.90
C VAL A 24 1.31 3.18 -14.38
N ALA A 25 1.17 2.52 -13.22
CA ALA A 25 -0.14 2.26 -12.63
C ALA A 25 -0.86 3.57 -12.26
N GLU A 26 -0.16 4.54 -11.67
CA GLU A 26 -0.71 5.86 -11.36
C GLU A 26 -1.10 6.63 -12.63
N MET A 27 -0.28 6.57 -13.69
CA MET A 27 -0.61 7.21 -14.98
C MET A 27 -1.88 6.61 -15.61
N ILE A 28 -2.05 5.29 -15.55
CA ILE A 28 -3.26 4.62 -16.05
C ILE A 28 -4.49 5.10 -15.28
N ILE A 29 -4.40 5.19 -13.96
CA ILE A 29 -5.49 5.68 -13.11
C ILE A 29 -5.79 7.16 -13.43
N GLY A 30 -4.76 8.01 -13.54
CA GLY A 30 -4.93 9.41 -13.90
C GLY A 30 -5.62 9.61 -15.25
N ASN A 31 -5.20 8.87 -16.27
CA ASN A 31 -5.83 8.89 -17.59
C ASN A 31 -7.29 8.39 -17.53
N TRP A 32 -7.55 7.34 -16.77
CA TRP A 32 -8.90 6.82 -16.60
C TRP A 32 -9.81 7.84 -15.87
N MET A 33 -9.35 8.47 -14.80
CA MET A 33 -10.12 9.50 -14.10
C MET A 33 -10.50 10.66 -15.02
N LYS A 34 -9.59 11.07 -15.92
CA LYS A 34 -9.82 12.15 -16.87
C LYS A 34 -10.87 11.81 -17.94
N THR A 35 -10.96 10.54 -18.33
CA THR A 35 -11.86 10.07 -19.40
C THR A 35 -13.09 9.34 -18.89
N GLY A 36 -13.08 8.85 -17.65
CA GLY A 36 -14.08 7.93 -17.13
C GLY A 36 -15.40 8.55 -16.66
N GLY A 37 -15.52 9.88 -16.64
CA GLY A 37 -16.76 10.58 -16.28
C GLY A 37 -17.20 10.44 -14.81
N ILE A 38 -16.32 9.91 -13.94
CA ILE A 38 -16.59 9.82 -12.50
C ILE A 38 -15.95 11.04 -11.81
N PRO A 39 -16.72 11.85 -11.07
CA PRO A 39 -16.18 12.99 -10.33
C PRO A 39 -15.07 12.54 -9.36
N ARG A 40 -14.00 13.34 -9.26
CA ARG A 40 -12.83 13.01 -8.41
C ARG A 40 -13.22 12.84 -6.94
N ASP A 41 -14.14 13.62 -6.43
CA ASP A 41 -14.65 13.60 -5.06
C ASP A 41 -15.52 12.37 -4.74
N HIS A 42 -15.91 11.59 -5.76
CA HIS A 42 -16.56 10.29 -5.56
C HIS A 42 -15.57 9.14 -5.41
N LEU A 43 -14.27 9.39 -5.58
CA LEU A 43 -13.21 8.37 -5.52
C LEU A 43 -12.33 8.58 -4.29
N VAL A 44 -11.93 7.48 -3.67
CA VAL A 44 -10.87 7.42 -2.67
C VAL A 44 -9.63 6.83 -3.34
N ILE A 45 -8.62 7.65 -3.57
CA ILE A 45 -7.37 7.25 -4.21
C ILE A 45 -6.30 7.08 -3.14
N ALA A 46 -5.82 5.85 -2.99
CA ALA A 46 -4.69 5.51 -2.16
C ALA A 46 -3.46 5.27 -3.02
N THR A 47 -2.33 5.88 -2.68
CA THR A 47 -1.02 5.54 -3.26
C THR A 47 0.06 5.49 -2.20
N LYS A 48 1.28 5.11 -2.58
CA LYS A 48 2.33 4.78 -1.63
C LYS A 48 3.67 5.35 -2.09
N VAL A 49 4.54 5.65 -1.12
CA VAL A 49 5.91 6.13 -1.30
C VAL A 49 6.91 5.21 -0.60
N ARG A 50 8.13 5.22 -1.00
CA ARG A 50 9.33 4.56 -0.49
C ARG A 50 10.07 3.78 -1.57
N GLY A 51 9.38 3.26 -2.59
CA GLY A 51 10.03 2.49 -3.64
C GLY A 51 11.06 3.32 -4.42
N ARG A 52 12.11 2.67 -4.94
CA ARG A 52 13.09 3.33 -5.80
C ARG A 52 12.45 3.72 -7.13
N MET A 53 12.47 5.02 -7.44
CA MET A 53 11.86 5.57 -8.66
C MET A 53 12.88 6.10 -9.67
N GLY A 54 14.15 6.16 -9.32
CA GLY A 54 15.25 6.62 -10.18
C GLY A 54 16.60 6.05 -9.75
N GLU A 55 17.67 6.57 -10.34
CA GLU A 55 19.05 6.13 -10.08
C GLU A 55 19.77 6.98 -9.02
N GLY A 56 19.19 8.10 -8.63
CA GLY A 56 19.76 8.99 -7.63
C GLY A 56 19.67 8.42 -6.22
N SER A 57 20.54 8.91 -5.33
CA SER A 57 20.56 8.50 -3.91
C SER A 57 19.34 8.96 -3.13
N ASN A 58 18.59 9.94 -3.64
CA ASN A 58 17.36 10.46 -3.02
C ASN A 58 16.09 9.93 -3.69
N ASP A 59 16.19 8.95 -4.59
CA ASP A 59 15.05 8.46 -5.37
C ASP A 59 14.37 7.25 -4.71
N GLU A 60 14.63 7.03 -3.42
CA GLU A 60 14.01 5.99 -2.59
C GLU A 60 14.01 6.38 -1.11
N GLY A 61 13.27 5.61 -0.29
CA GLY A 61 13.23 5.77 1.15
C GLY A 61 12.09 6.64 1.64
N LEU A 62 12.15 7.03 2.91
CA LEU A 62 11.14 7.87 3.57
C LEU A 62 11.73 9.15 4.14
N SER A 63 12.89 9.59 3.63
CA SER A 63 13.44 10.88 4.00
C SER A 63 12.47 12.00 3.62
N ARG A 64 12.51 13.09 4.37
CA ARG A 64 11.69 14.27 4.09
C ARG A 64 11.80 14.72 2.63
N LYS A 65 13.04 14.76 2.09
CA LYS A 65 13.26 15.15 0.71
C LYS A 65 12.51 14.25 -0.25
N HIS A 66 12.69 12.93 -0.12
CA HIS A 66 12.05 11.98 -1.05
C HIS A 66 10.53 12.01 -0.93
N VAL A 67 9.97 12.06 0.28
CA VAL A 67 8.52 12.11 0.51
C VAL A 67 7.88 13.31 -0.18
N LEU A 68 8.50 14.50 -0.07
CA LEU A 68 7.98 15.73 -0.67
C LEU A 68 8.09 15.73 -2.20
N ASP A 69 9.18 15.23 -2.76
CA ASP A 69 9.37 15.14 -4.21
C ASP A 69 8.43 14.07 -4.81
N ALA A 70 8.34 12.91 -4.15
CA ALA A 70 7.54 11.77 -4.63
C ALA A 70 6.04 12.05 -4.65
N VAL A 71 5.50 12.81 -3.68
CA VAL A 71 4.07 13.18 -3.69
C VAL A 71 3.72 14.04 -4.90
N ASP A 72 4.57 15.01 -5.25
CA ASP A 72 4.33 15.89 -6.41
C ASP A 72 4.39 15.09 -7.72
N ASP A 73 5.28 14.10 -7.79
CA ASP A 73 5.34 13.17 -8.91
C ASP A 73 4.09 12.29 -9.01
N SER A 74 3.60 11.77 -7.87
CA SER A 74 2.38 10.97 -7.82
C SER A 74 1.15 11.79 -8.20
N LEU A 75 1.01 13.02 -7.70
CA LEU A 75 -0.07 13.94 -8.07
C LEU A 75 -0.07 14.25 -9.58
N ARG A 76 1.12 14.44 -10.16
CA ARG A 76 1.26 14.67 -11.62
C ARG A 76 0.85 13.44 -12.42
N ARG A 77 1.27 12.22 -12.03
CA ARG A 77 0.88 10.97 -12.69
C ARG A 77 -0.60 10.66 -12.55
N LEU A 78 -1.16 10.88 -11.37
CA LEU A 78 -2.60 10.71 -11.08
C LEU A 78 -3.46 11.82 -11.67
N GLN A 79 -2.87 12.93 -12.12
CA GLN A 79 -3.56 14.09 -12.69
C GLN A 79 -4.64 14.66 -11.75
N THR A 80 -4.32 14.78 -10.49
CA THR A 80 -5.17 15.32 -9.41
C THR A 80 -4.33 16.22 -8.50
N ASP A 81 -4.99 17.09 -7.76
CA ASP A 81 -4.37 18.02 -6.81
C ASP A 81 -4.30 17.50 -5.37
N TYR A 82 -4.97 16.37 -5.09
CA TYR A 82 -4.89 15.72 -3.78
C TYR A 82 -4.95 14.19 -3.87
N ILE A 83 -4.36 13.55 -2.87
CA ILE A 83 -4.41 12.11 -2.61
C ILE A 83 -5.24 11.90 -1.34
N ASP A 84 -6.21 10.95 -1.37
CA ASP A 84 -7.02 10.67 -0.18
C ASP A 84 -6.24 9.93 0.89
N LEU A 85 -5.45 8.93 0.52
CA LEU A 85 -4.62 8.17 1.45
C LEU A 85 -3.20 7.99 0.89
N TYR A 86 -2.21 8.59 1.57
CA TYR A 86 -0.80 8.45 1.21
C TYR A 86 -0.09 7.55 2.22
N GLN A 87 0.52 6.45 1.73
CA GLN A 87 1.01 5.39 2.60
C GLN A 87 2.53 5.24 2.52
N ALA A 88 3.19 5.10 3.68
CA ALA A 88 4.54 4.54 3.75
C ALA A 88 4.49 3.06 3.34
N HIS A 89 5.04 2.71 2.17
CA HIS A 89 4.92 1.36 1.57
C HIS A 89 5.61 0.25 2.38
N TRP A 90 6.73 0.57 2.97
CA TRP A 90 7.46 -0.18 4.02
C TRP A 90 8.09 0.83 4.97
N PHE A 91 8.41 0.40 6.17
CA PHE A 91 9.25 1.24 7.04
C PHE A 91 10.64 1.43 6.42
N ASP A 92 11.27 2.53 6.73
CA ASP A 92 12.64 2.85 6.34
C ASP A 92 13.54 2.88 7.58
N ALA A 93 14.44 1.90 7.67
CA ALA A 93 15.36 1.83 8.81
C ALA A 93 16.46 2.91 8.76
N GLY A 94 16.70 3.50 7.58
CA GLY A 94 17.70 4.55 7.37
C GLY A 94 17.20 5.96 7.72
N THR A 95 15.88 6.14 7.89
CA THR A 95 15.27 7.44 8.18
C THR A 95 14.61 7.42 9.56
N PRO A 96 14.88 8.37 10.46
CA PRO A 96 14.15 8.52 11.71
C PRO A 96 12.64 8.67 11.46
N ILE A 97 11.82 7.98 12.24
CA ILE A 97 10.36 7.99 12.04
C ILE A 97 9.77 9.39 12.22
N GLU A 98 10.38 10.22 13.06
CA GLU A 98 10.00 11.62 13.29
C GLU A 98 10.12 12.45 12.01
N GLU A 99 11.18 12.23 11.21
CA GLU A 99 11.39 12.92 9.94
C GLU A 99 10.31 12.53 8.93
N THR A 100 10.03 11.25 8.82
CA THR A 100 8.98 10.72 7.93
C THR A 100 7.61 11.28 8.29
N LEU A 101 7.23 11.21 9.59
CA LEU A 101 5.93 11.68 10.05
C LEU A 101 5.78 13.20 9.91
N SER A 102 6.84 13.96 10.19
CA SER A 102 6.84 15.42 9.97
C SER A 102 6.66 15.78 8.49
N ALA A 103 7.29 15.04 7.57
CA ALA A 103 7.09 15.26 6.15
C ALA A 103 5.65 14.96 5.71
N LEU A 104 5.07 13.86 6.18
CA LEU A 104 3.69 13.48 5.89
C LEU A 104 2.68 14.47 6.48
N ASP A 105 2.93 14.98 7.70
CA ASP A 105 2.13 16.01 8.36
C ASP A 105 2.10 17.31 7.54
N ASP A 106 3.25 17.75 7.04
CA ASP A 106 3.32 18.91 6.15
C ASP A 106 2.49 18.74 4.87
N LEU A 107 2.43 17.53 4.31
CA LEU A 107 1.61 17.27 3.13
C LEU A 107 0.11 17.38 3.41
N ILE A 108 -0.32 17.01 4.63
CA ILE A 108 -1.70 17.22 5.08
C ILE A 108 -1.98 18.71 5.20
N HIS A 109 -1.10 19.46 5.87
CA HIS A 109 -1.25 20.91 6.03
C HIS A 109 -1.24 21.67 4.69
N GLN A 110 -0.48 21.18 3.70
CA GLN A 110 -0.50 21.70 2.33
C GLN A 110 -1.76 21.32 1.55
N GLY A 111 -2.60 20.44 2.07
CA GLY A 111 -3.80 19.96 1.38
C GLY A 111 -3.53 18.97 0.24
N LYS A 112 -2.29 18.54 0.05
CA LYS A 112 -1.90 17.54 -0.97
C LYS A 112 -2.35 16.12 -0.60
N VAL A 113 -2.48 15.86 0.70
CA VAL A 113 -2.86 14.56 1.26
C VAL A 113 -3.98 14.77 2.27
N ARG A 114 -4.97 13.87 2.30
CA ARG A 114 -6.08 13.92 3.27
C ARG A 114 -5.80 13.09 4.51
N TYR A 115 -5.36 11.84 4.30
CA TYR A 115 -5.05 10.87 5.36
C TYR A 115 -3.73 10.19 5.06
N ILE A 116 -3.03 9.75 6.09
CA ILE A 116 -1.80 9.00 5.97
C ILE A 116 -1.95 7.59 6.54
N GLY A 117 -1.19 6.65 6.00
CA GLY A 117 -1.18 5.26 6.43
C GLY A 117 0.18 4.61 6.26
N CYS A 118 0.26 3.35 6.65
CA CYS A 118 1.47 2.56 6.45
C CYS A 118 1.14 1.15 5.97
N SER A 119 2.12 0.50 5.36
CA SER A 119 2.05 -0.87 4.90
C SER A 119 3.30 -1.63 5.35
N ASN A 120 3.16 -2.91 5.67
CA ASN A 120 4.29 -3.78 6.06
C ASN A 120 5.09 -3.29 7.28
N TYR A 121 4.43 -2.61 8.20
CA TYR A 121 5.01 -2.23 9.49
C TYR A 121 4.78 -3.36 10.50
N PRO A 122 5.81 -3.83 11.22
CA PRO A 122 5.62 -4.69 12.37
C PRO A 122 4.98 -3.90 13.52
N ALA A 123 4.31 -4.59 14.46
CA ALA A 123 3.52 -3.96 15.51
C ALA A 123 4.31 -2.93 16.32
N TRP A 124 5.56 -3.24 16.70
CA TRP A 124 6.40 -2.32 17.49
C TRP A 124 6.77 -1.04 16.71
N ARG A 125 6.97 -1.12 15.38
CA ARG A 125 7.23 0.07 14.54
C ARG A 125 5.97 0.91 14.35
N LEU A 126 4.81 0.26 14.20
CA LEU A 126 3.54 0.96 14.15
C LEU A 126 3.29 1.70 15.47
N MET A 127 3.51 1.04 16.60
CA MET A 127 3.39 1.69 17.91
C MET A 127 4.38 2.83 18.10
N GLN A 128 5.62 2.66 17.64
CA GLN A 128 6.61 3.74 17.66
C GLN A 128 6.11 4.95 16.85
N ALA A 129 5.54 4.73 15.66
CA ALA A 129 5.01 5.81 14.84
C ALA A 129 3.83 6.53 15.52
N LEU A 130 2.87 5.78 16.07
CA LEU A 130 1.72 6.35 16.79
C LEU A 130 2.16 7.17 18.01
N TRP A 131 3.08 6.64 18.82
CA TRP A 131 3.63 7.35 19.95
C TRP A 131 4.42 8.61 19.56
N THR A 132 5.17 8.54 18.46
CA THR A 132 5.89 9.70 17.91
C THR A 132 4.92 10.79 17.47
N SER A 133 3.86 10.42 16.77
CA SER A 133 2.82 11.38 16.35
C SER A 133 2.15 12.06 17.55
N ASP A 134 1.80 11.28 18.58
CA ASP A 134 1.21 11.83 19.82
C ASP A 134 2.17 12.80 20.52
N ARG A 135 3.43 12.38 20.70
CA ARG A 135 4.46 13.17 21.40
C ARG A 135 4.77 14.50 20.73
N PHE A 136 4.79 14.53 19.39
CA PHE A 136 5.17 15.72 18.62
C PHE A 136 3.97 16.44 17.99
N HIS A 137 2.73 16.01 18.32
CA HIS A 137 1.49 16.59 17.79
C HIS A 137 1.44 16.58 16.26
N LEU A 138 1.91 15.49 15.65
CA LEU A 138 1.88 15.28 14.21
C LEU A 138 0.65 14.43 13.82
N ALA A 139 0.28 14.49 12.56
CA ALA A 139 -0.69 13.56 12.00
C ALA A 139 -0.25 12.11 12.26
N ARG A 140 -1.19 11.24 12.59
CA ARG A 140 -0.93 9.83 12.84
C ARG A 140 -1.35 8.98 11.64
N PHE A 141 -0.82 7.78 11.56
CA PHE A 141 -1.36 6.81 10.62
C PHE A 141 -2.81 6.46 10.95
N ASP A 142 -3.70 6.57 9.96
CA ASP A 142 -5.12 6.23 10.06
C ASP A 142 -5.39 4.78 9.64
N SER A 143 -4.46 4.18 8.88
CA SER A 143 -4.61 2.83 8.36
C SER A 143 -3.30 2.05 8.32
N LEU A 144 -3.45 0.73 8.42
CA LEU A 144 -2.40 -0.26 8.14
C LEU A 144 -2.82 -1.11 6.93
N GLN A 145 -1.90 -1.29 5.98
CA GLN A 145 -2.07 -2.23 4.87
C GLN A 145 -1.16 -3.45 5.07
N PRO A 146 -1.66 -4.54 5.70
CA PRO A 146 -0.88 -5.76 5.95
C PRO A 146 -1.06 -6.79 4.84
N HIS A 147 -0.11 -7.73 4.73
CA HIS A 147 -0.36 -8.99 4.05
C HIS A 147 -1.31 -9.84 4.90
N TYR A 148 -2.50 -10.11 4.38
CA TYR A 148 -3.48 -10.90 5.12
C TYR A 148 -4.42 -11.67 4.19
N SER A 149 -4.57 -12.96 4.47
CA SER A 149 -5.50 -13.85 3.76
C SER A 149 -5.80 -15.08 4.62
N LEU A 150 -6.70 -15.94 4.21
CA LEU A 150 -7.00 -17.20 4.93
C LEU A 150 -5.77 -18.12 5.09
N VAL A 151 -4.78 -18.02 4.21
CA VAL A 151 -3.54 -18.82 4.24
C VAL A 151 -2.31 -18.03 4.72
N HIS A 152 -2.49 -16.78 5.13
CA HIS A 152 -1.43 -15.91 5.69
C HIS A 152 -2.02 -15.03 6.79
N ARG A 153 -2.09 -15.57 8.00
CA ARG A 153 -2.83 -14.97 9.13
C ARG A 153 -1.92 -14.51 10.26
N GLU A 154 -0.89 -15.27 10.55
CA GLU A 154 -0.12 -15.18 11.79
C GLU A 154 0.50 -13.79 12.01
N GLU A 155 1.11 -13.21 10.98
CA GLU A 155 1.79 -11.91 11.10
C GLU A 155 0.83 -10.78 11.52
N PHE A 156 -0.41 -10.81 11.04
CA PHE A 156 -1.40 -9.80 11.40
C PHE A 156 -2.09 -10.12 12.74
N GLU A 157 -2.53 -11.37 12.93
CA GLU A 157 -3.36 -11.74 14.07
C GLU A 157 -2.59 -11.80 15.39
N ARG A 158 -1.28 -12.04 15.36
CA ARG A 158 -0.47 -12.19 16.57
C ARG A 158 -0.38 -10.90 17.40
N GLU A 159 -0.24 -9.74 16.75
CA GLU A 159 -0.03 -8.46 17.44
C GLU A 159 -0.74 -7.29 16.73
N LEU A 160 -0.68 -7.22 15.39
CA LEU A 160 -1.16 -6.07 14.64
C LEU A 160 -2.68 -5.89 14.73
N ALA A 161 -3.44 -6.98 14.82
CA ALA A 161 -4.89 -6.92 14.95
C ALA A 161 -5.30 -6.20 16.23
N GLU A 162 -4.66 -6.51 17.36
CA GLU A 162 -4.91 -5.87 18.64
C GLU A 162 -4.52 -4.39 18.62
N VAL A 163 -3.36 -4.05 18.04
CA VAL A 163 -2.93 -2.65 17.86
C VAL A 163 -3.95 -1.88 17.02
N CYS A 164 -4.36 -2.42 15.87
CA CYS A 164 -5.31 -1.74 15.00
C CYS A 164 -6.66 -1.53 15.70
N GLN A 165 -7.16 -2.53 16.42
CA GLN A 165 -8.41 -2.44 17.16
C GLN A 165 -8.32 -1.42 18.31
N THR A 166 -7.26 -1.47 19.11
CA THR A 166 -7.07 -0.61 20.28
C THR A 166 -6.94 0.86 19.88
N TYR A 167 -6.22 1.15 18.81
CA TYR A 167 -5.94 2.52 18.37
C TYR A 167 -6.85 2.99 17.24
N GLY A 168 -7.85 2.19 16.83
CA GLY A 168 -8.84 2.57 15.84
C GLY A 168 -8.26 2.79 14.44
N LEU A 169 -7.26 1.98 14.02
CA LEU A 169 -6.72 2.03 12.66
C LEU A 169 -7.58 1.22 11.69
N GLY A 170 -7.82 1.78 10.52
CA GLY A 170 -8.40 1.03 9.39
C GLY A 170 -7.43 -0.04 8.88
N VAL A 171 -7.96 -1.20 8.49
CA VAL A 171 -7.12 -2.29 7.94
C VAL A 171 -7.48 -2.54 6.49
N ILE A 172 -6.50 -2.46 5.59
CA ILE A 172 -6.65 -2.60 4.14
C ILE A 172 -5.78 -3.78 3.68
N PRO A 173 -6.24 -5.04 3.79
CA PRO A 173 -5.40 -6.21 3.47
C PRO A 173 -4.99 -6.25 2.00
N TYR A 174 -3.69 -6.52 1.73
CA TYR A 174 -3.27 -6.85 0.38
C TYR A 174 -3.13 -8.37 0.18
N SER A 175 -3.26 -8.81 -1.07
CA SER A 175 -3.26 -10.23 -1.46
C SER A 175 -4.32 -11.09 -0.75
N PRO A 176 -5.57 -10.64 -0.57
CA PRO A 176 -6.60 -11.39 0.16
C PRO A 176 -6.94 -12.73 -0.50
N LEU A 177 -6.68 -12.87 -1.80
CA LEU A 177 -6.85 -14.13 -2.57
C LEU A 177 -5.54 -14.92 -2.74
N ALA A 178 -4.48 -14.57 -2.00
CA ALA A 178 -3.19 -15.28 -2.02
C ALA A 178 -2.64 -15.49 -3.45
N GLY A 179 -2.57 -14.40 -4.25
CA GLY A 179 -2.11 -14.49 -5.64
C GLY A 179 -3.02 -15.30 -6.57
N GLY A 180 -4.25 -15.53 -6.16
CA GLY A 180 -5.25 -16.33 -6.88
C GLY A 180 -5.34 -17.78 -6.40
N PHE A 181 -4.56 -18.19 -5.39
CA PHE A 181 -4.66 -19.52 -4.78
C PHE A 181 -6.08 -19.80 -4.24
N LEU A 182 -6.62 -18.84 -3.48
CA LEU A 182 -7.95 -18.97 -2.86
C LEU A 182 -9.13 -18.84 -3.83
N THR A 183 -8.91 -18.69 -5.12
CA THR A 183 -10.00 -18.68 -6.12
C THR A 183 -10.49 -20.10 -6.47
N GLY A 184 -9.85 -21.14 -5.95
CA GLY A 184 -10.20 -22.53 -6.23
C GLY A 184 -9.73 -23.10 -7.57
N LYS A 185 -8.99 -22.30 -8.37
CA LYS A 185 -8.47 -22.75 -9.67
C LYS A 185 -7.26 -23.68 -9.58
N TYR A 186 -6.59 -23.71 -8.42
CA TYR A 186 -5.50 -24.63 -8.13
C TYR A 186 -6.04 -25.82 -7.33
N ARG A 187 -5.67 -27.04 -7.71
CA ARG A 187 -6.08 -28.26 -7.02
C ARG A 187 -4.87 -29.18 -6.84
N GLN A 188 -4.81 -29.87 -5.69
CA GLN A 188 -3.75 -30.82 -5.40
C GLN A 188 -3.73 -31.95 -6.42
N GLY A 189 -2.56 -32.27 -6.98
CA GLY A 189 -2.40 -33.35 -7.96
C GLY A 189 -2.94 -33.06 -9.36
N GLN A 190 -3.43 -31.85 -9.64
CA GLN A 190 -3.87 -31.45 -10.97
C GLN A 190 -2.84 -30.55 -11.68
N PRO A 191 -2.82 -30.53 -13.01
CA PRO A 191 -2.00 -29.59 -13.77
C PRO A 191 -2.31 -28.14 -13.38
N GLU A 192 -1.25 -27.32 -13.30
CA GLU A 192 -1.42 -25.89 -12.99
C GLU A 192 -2.13 -25.18 -14.16
N PRO A 193 -3.14 -24.33 -13.88
CA PRO A 193 -3.76 -23.52 -14.90
C PRO A 193 -2.80 -22.45 -15.42
N GLU A 194 -2.86 -22.12 -16.70
CA GLU A 194 -2.18 -20.95 -17.24
C GLU A 194 -2.63 -19.68 -16.52
N SER A 195 -1.69 -19.00 -15.87
CA SER A 195 -1.98 -17.78 -15.13
C SER A 195 -0.71 -16.96 -14.99
N ALA A 196 -0.80 -15.66 -15.31
CA ALA A 196 0.30 -14.71 -15.12
C ALA A 196 0.80 -14.62 -13.66
N ARG A 197 0.00 -15.09 -12.69
CA ARG A 197 0.32 -15.08 -11.26
C ARG A 197 0.63 -16.47 -10.68
N ALA A 198 0.72 -17.51 -11.51
CA ALA A 198 0.98 -18.88 -11.04
C ALA A 198 2.23 -18.97 -10.18
N GLY A 199 3.34 -18.34 -10.58
CA GLY A 199 4.58 -18.31 -9.81
C GLY A 199 4.42 -17.77 -8.37
N GLY A 200 3.62 -16.73 -8.18
CA GLY A 200 3.34 -16.17 -6.86
C GLY A 200 2.40 -17.01 -5.98
N ALA A 201 1.54 -17.82 -6.60
CA ALA A 201 0.62 -18.70 -5.89
C ALA A 201 1.31 -19.96 -5.33
N LYS A 202 2.40 -20.43 -5.96
CA LYS A 202 3.13 -21.66 -5.58
C LYS A 202 3.62 -21.68 -4.13
N ARG A 203 3.96 -20.56 -3.56
CA ARG A 203 4.39 -20.46 -2.15
C ARG A 203 3.32 -20.90 -1.14
N TYR A 204 2.08 -20.97 -1.57
CA TYR A 204 0.95 -21.41 -0.74
C TYR A 204 0.61 -22.89 -0.95
N PHE A 205 1.30 -23.62 -1.86
CA PHE A 205 1.01 -25.01 -2.19
C PHE A 205 1.57 -25.94 -1.09
N ASN A 206 0.70 -26.34 -0.19
CA ASN A 206 0.94 -27.37 0.82
C ASN A 206 -0.40 -28.04 1.19
N GLU A 207 -0.32 -29.22 1.81
CA GLU A 207 -1.51 -30.01 2.17
C GLU A 207 -2.52 -29.23 3.02
N ARG A 208 -2.04 -28.50 4.03
CA ARG A 208 -2.89 -27.70 4.91
C ARG A 208 -3.68 -26.65 4.13
N ASN A 209 -3.02 -25.95 3.21
CA ASN A 209 -3.67 -24.89 2.46
C ASN A 209 -4.61 -25.43 1.39
N PHE A 210 -4.29 -26.58 0.77
CA PHE A 210 -5.22 -27.22 -0.16
C PHE A 210 -6.49 -27.71 0.53
N ALA A 211 -6.38 -28.22 1.77
CA ALA A 211 -7.56 -28.61 2.57
C ALA A 211 -8.50 -27.45 2.91
N LEU A 212 -8.06 -26.19 2.77
CA LEU A 212 -8.93 -25.02 2.92
C LEU A 212 -9.74 -24.68 1.67
N LEU A 213 -9.43 -25.32 0.53
CA LEU A 213 -10.14 -25.09 -0.73
C LEU A 213 -11.32 -26.06 -0.95
N ASP A 214 -11.39 -27.09 -0.14
CA ASP A 214 -12.44 -28.15 -0.15
C ASP A 214 -13.55 -27.79 0.84
#